data_4efc2a3e4b3ab1ed75883522f34d2ee1
#
_entry.id   4efc2a3e4b3ab1ed75883522f34d2ee1
#
_cell.length_a   1.000
_cell.length_b   1.000
_cell.length_c   1.000
_cell.angle_alpha   90.00
_cell.angle_beta   90.00
_cell.angle_gamma   90.00
#
_symmetry.space_group_name_H-M   'P 1'
#
loop_
_entity.id
_entity.type
_entity.pdbx_description
1 polymer ?
#
loop_
_entity_poly.entity_id
_entity_poly.type
_entity_poly.pdbx_seq_one_letter_code
_entity_poly.pdbx_strand_id
1 'polypeptide(L)'
;MSIPALLVLADGSVFHGVSVGYNGNTSGEVVFNTAMTGYQEILTDPSYCKQIVTLTYPHIGNTGTNNEDQESKQVWAAGLIIRDLPLLHSNFRAGESLHDYLVRNQTVAIANIDTRRLTNLLREKGSQGGAILTGENATIEKAQELIAEFGSMVGKDLAKEVSCAETYEWIEGEWALGEGFRQPETPYHVVAYDFGVKTNILRMLAQRGCRLTVVPAQTSAADVLALNPDGIFLSNGPGDPQACDYAIEATQTLIASGKPIFGICLGHQLIGLAIGAKTLKMRFSHHGANHPVQDLDSGKVVITSQNHGFAVDVDTLPANARVTHKSLFDHTLQGIELIDKPVFCFQGHPEASPGPQDVGYLFDKFVDNIKAIKG
;
A
#
# COMPACT_ATOMS: atom_id res chain seq x y z
N MET A 1 -1.97 -32.60 -14.83
CA MET A 1 -1.71 -32.89 -13.39
C MET A 1 -1.43 -31.58 -12.71
N SER A 2 -1.98 -31.36 -11.52
CA SER A 2 -1.66 -30.15 -10.72
C SER A 2 -0.22 -30.22 -10.23
N ILE A 3 0.51 -29.11 -10.34
CA ILE A 3 1.89 -29.01 -9.85
C ILE A 3 1.84 -28.82 -8.33
N PRO A 4 2.53 -29.67 -7.53
CA PRO A 4 2.56 -29.51 -6.09
C PRO A 4 3.24 -28.20 -5.69
N ALA A 5 2.81 -27.62 -4.60
CA ALA A 5 3.42 -26.43 -4.02
C ALA A 5 3.51 -26.53 -2.50
N LEU A 6 4.52 -25.89 -1.93
CA LEU A 6 4.85 -25.90 -0.52
C LEU A 6 4.97 -24.46 -0.02
N LEU A 7 4.27 -24.13 1.07
CA LEU A 7 4.51 -22.91 1.84
C LEU A 7 5.15 -23.29 3.18
N VAL A 8 6.27 -22.69 3.50
CA VAL A 8 6.95 -22.80 4.80
C VAL A 8 7.04 -21.42 5.44
N LEU A 9 6.80 -21.34 6.75
CA LEU A 9 6.95 -20.12 7.54
C LEU A 9 8.20 -20.18 8.43
N ALA A 10 8.66 -19.03 8.87
CA ALA A 10 9.85 -18.92 9.74
C ALA A 10 9.70 -19.68 11.07
N ASP A 11 8.47 -19.85 11.57
CA ASP A 11 8.20 -20.62 12.79
C ASP A 11 8.22 -22.16 12.57
N GLY A 12 8.52 -22.61 11.35
CA GLY A 12 8.54 -24.02 10.96
C GLY A 12 7.17 -24.58 10.51
N SER A 13 6.12 -23.76 10.49
CA SER A 13 4.80 -24.20 9.99
C SER A 13 4.85 -24.48 8.49
N VAL A 14 4.25 -25.61 8.09
CA VAL A 14 4.24 -26.10 6.70
C VAL A 14 2.82 -26.28 6.23
N PHE A 15 2.57 -25.85 4.96
CA PHE A 15 1.32 -26.02 4.25
C PHE A 15 1.60 -26.61 2.86
N HIS A 16 0.92 -27.70 2.53
CA HIS A 16 0.95 -28.34 1.22
C HIS A 16 -0.24 -27.93 0.39
N GLY A 17 -0.02 -27.54 -0.85
CA GLY A 17 -1.04 -27.10 -1.78
C GLY A 17 -0.67 -27.36 -3.23
N VAL A 18 -1.23 -26.58 -4.12
CA VAL A 18 -0.96 -26.66 -5.58
C VAL A 18 -0.55 -25.29 -6.11
N SER A 19 0.33 -25.28 -7.11
CA SER A 19 0.69 -24.08 -7.85
C SER A 19 -0.49 -23.62 -8.71
N VAL A 20 -0.83 -22.32 -8.61
CA VAL A 20 -1.87 -21.68 -9.41
C VAL A 20 -1.36 -20.43 -10.14
N GLY A 21 -0.07 -20.19 -10.11
CA GLY A 21 0.60 -19.08 -10.80
C GLY A 21 1.84 -19.55 -11.55
N TYR A 22 2.87 -18.70 -11.58
CA TYR A 22 4.17 -19.02 -12.18
C TYR A 22 4.89 -20.12 -11.38
N ASN A 23 5.53 -21.05 -12.08
CA ASN A 23 6.31 -22.10 -11.43
C ASN A 23 7.70 -21.60 -11.06
N GLY A 24 7.98 -21.54 -9.78
CA GLY A 24 9.22 -21.02 -9.26
C GLY A 24 9.21 -20.99 -7.73
N ASN A 25 10.13 -20.22 -7.18
CA ASN A 25 10.27 -20.01 -5.74
C ASN A 25 10.18 -18.52 -5.44
N THR A 26 9.59 -18.20 -4.30
CA THR A 26 9.56 -16.83 -3.79
C THR A 26 9.68 -16.83 -2.28
N SER A 27 10.21 -15.73 -1.72
CA SER A 27 10.25 -15.50 -0.27
C SER A 27 9.85 -14.05 0.05
N GLY A 28 9.32 -13.84 1.24
CA GLY A 28 8.88 -12.52 1.69
C GLY A 28 8.23 -12.57 3.06
N GLU A 29 7.79 -11.42 3.58
CA GLU A 29 6.96 -11.36 4.77
C GLU A 29 5.55 -11.85 4.43
N VAL A 30 5.08 -12.90 5.10
CA VAL A 30 3.71 -13.42 4.90
C VAL A 30 2.74 -12.58 5.71
N VAL A 31 1.80 -11.98 4.99
CA VAL A 31 0.72 -11.14 5.53
C VAL A 31 -0.63 -11.67 5.09
N PHE A 32 -1.72 -11.27 5.75
CA PHE A 32 -3.05 -11.58 5.26
C PHE A 32 -3.85 -10.30 5.00
N ASN A 33 -4.74 -10.34 4.02
CA ASN A 33 -5.66 -9.25 3.71
C ASN A 33 -7.10 -9.76 3.75
N THR A 34 -7.99 -9.01 4.40
CA THR A 34 -9.39 -9.38 4.61
C THR A 34 -10.35 -8.84 3.53
N ALA A 35 -9.84 -8.16 2.51
CA ALA A 35 -10.65 -7.69 1.39
C ALA A 35 -11.30 -8.87 0.65
N MET A 36 -12.57 -8.71 0.29
CA MET A 36 -13.33 -9.73 -0.45
C MET A 36 -13.17 -9.58 -1.97
N THR A 37 -12.70 -8.43 -2.42
CA THR A 37 -12.52 -8.04 -3.83
C THR A 37 -11.22 -7.27 -3.98
N GLY A 38 -10.84 -6.97 -5.23
CA GLY A 38 -9.67 -6.13 -5.50
C GLY A 38 -8.34 -6.86 -5.39
N TYR A 39 -8.30 -8.15 -5.69
CA TYR A 39 -7.06 -8.91 -5.65
C TYR A 39 -6.02 -8.44 -6.69
N GLN A 40 -6.45 -7.88 -7.82
CA GLN A 40 -5.55 -7.33 -8.84
C GLN A 40 -4.91 -6.03 -8.34
N GLU A 41 -5.69 -5.15 -7.74
CA GLU A 41 -5.24 -3.93 -7.09
C GLU A 41 -4.24 -4.24 -5.96
N ILE A 42 -4.54 -5.24 -5.11
CA ILE A 42 -3.63 -5.71 -4.05
C ILE A 42 -2.29 -6.22 -4.63
N LEU A 43 -2.34 -7.02 -5.69
CA LEU A 43 -1.13 -7.58 -6.31
C LEU A 43 -0.24 -6.49 -6.94
N THR A 44 -0.86 -5.43 -7.47
CA THR A 44 -0.15 -4.33 -8.16
C THR A 44 0.15 -3.13 -7.27
N ASP A 45 -0.30 -3.11 -6.01
CA ASP A 45 0.06 -2.09 -5.02
C ASP A 45 1.54 -2.23 -4.63
N PRO A 46 2.39 -1.23 -4.90
CA PRO A 46 3.81 -1.27 -4.56
C PRO A 46 4.07 -1.46 -3.06
N SER A 47 3.12 -1.10 -2.19
CA SER A 47 3.24 -1.29 -0.73
C SER A 47 3.38 -2.77 -0.33
N TYR A 48 3.00 -3.73 -1.20
CA TYR A 48 3.21 -5.16 -0.99
C TYR A 48 4.57 -5.67 -1.51
N CYS A 49 5.48 -4.80 -1.90
CA CYS A 49 6.84 -5.22 -2.32
C CYS A 49 7.50 -6.09 -1.25
N LYS A 50 7.99 -7.27 -1.66
CA LYS A 50 8.57 -8.30 -0.77
C LYS A 50 7.61 -8.87 0.29
N GLN A 51 6.30 -8.74 0.08
CA GLN A 51 5.28 -9.43 0.90
C GLN A 51 4.58 -10.53 0.10
N ILE A 52 4.35 -11.67 0.74
CA ILE A 52 3.52 -12.77 0.23
C ILE A 52 2.13 -12.59 0.83
N VAL A 53 1.16 -12.29 -0.01
CA VAL A 53 -0.18 -11.90 0.44
C VAL A 53 -1.11 -13.11 0.53
N THR A 54 -1.68 -13.33 1.71
CA THR A 54 -2.76 -14.32 1.92
C THR A 54 -4.10 -13.61 1.83
N LEU A 55 -4.94 -13.98 0.87
CA LEU A 55 -6.31 -13.49 0.79
C LEU A 55 -7.24 -14.40 1.60
N THR A 56 -7.95 -13.82 2.56
CA THR A 56 -8.81 -14.60 3.48
C THR A 56 -10.14 -14.99 2.87
N TYR A 57 -10.60 -14.28 1.81
CA TYR A 57 -11.77 -14.65 1.07
C TYR A 57 -11.54 -15.97 0.32
N PRO A 58 -12.49 -16.93 0.36
CA PRO A 58 -12.23 -18.28 -0.14
C PRO A 58 -12.12 -18.39 -1.67
N HIS A 59 -12.84 -17.56 -2.44
CA HIS A 59 -12.89 -17.64 -3.91
C HIS A 59 -12.19 -16.44 -4.53
N ILE A 60 -10.92 -16.60 -4.90
CA ILE A 60 -10.09 -15.55 -5.49
C ILE A 60 -9.85 -15.85 -6.97
N GLY A 61 -10.11 -14.88 -7.84
CA GLY A 61 -10.01 -15.03 -9.29
C GLY A 61 -11.36 -15.16 -10.00
N ASN A 62 -12.47 -15.15 -9.26
CA ASN A 62 -13.83 -15.34 -9.78
C ASN A 62 -14.29 -14.24 -10.75
N THR A 63 -13.72 -13.05 -10.70
CA THR A 63 -14.04 -11.92 -11.60
C THR A 63 -13.03 -11.74 -12.73
N GLY A 64 -11.99 -12.60 -12.82
CA GLY A 64 -10.90 -12.41 -13.77
C GLY A 64 -10.03 -11.20 -13.45
N THR A 65 -9.24 -10.77 -14.43
CA THR A 65 -8.42 -9.56 -14.38
C THR A 65 -8.63 -8.71 -15.64
N ASN A 66 -8.24 -7.44 -15.60
CA ASN A 66 -8.37 -6.51 -16.70
C ASN A 66 -7.24 -5.46 -16.68
N ASN A 67 -7.17 -4.58 -17.68
CA ASN A 67 -6.10 -3.58 -17.81
C ASN A 67 -6.37 -2.26 -17.05
N GLU A 68 -7.55 -2.10 -16.46
CA GLU A 68 -7.96 -0.85 -15.80
C GLU A 68 -7.78 -0.87 -14.29
N ASP A 69 -7.85 -2.07 -13.66
CA ASP A 69 -7.81 -2.25 -12.21
C ASP A 69 -6.37 -2.48 -11.70
N GLN A 70 -5.39 -1.79 -12.28
CA GLN A 70 -3.99 -1.85 -11.86
C GLN A 70 -3.61 -0.59 -11.09
N GLU A 71 -2.94 -0.77 -9.95
CA GLU A 71 -2.43 0.32 -9.12
C GLU A 71 -0.99 0.72 -9.45
N SER A 72 -0.33 -0.03 -10.33
CA SER A 72 0.98 0.29 -10.90
C SER A 72 1.25 -0.54 -12.16
N LYS A 73 2.42 -0.35 -12.78
CA LYS A 73 2.79 -0.98 -14.06
C LYS A 73 3.06 -2.49 -13.99
N GLN A 74 3.19 -3.06 -12.79
CA GLN A 74 3.55 -4.47 -12.57
C GLN A 74 2.99 -5.02 -11.26
N VAL A 75 3.07 -6.35 -11.09
CA VAL A 75 2.82 -7.00 -9.79
C VAL A 75 4.03 -6.79 -8.89
N TRP A 76 3.78 -6.27 -7.69
CA TRP A 76 4.80 -6.04 -6.66
C TRP A 76 4.76 -7.07 -5.53
N ALA A 77 3.59 -7.67 -5.27
CA ALA A 77 3.49 -8.74 -4.30
C ALA A 77 4.47 -9.87 -4.65
N ALA A 78 5.28 -10.30 -3.68
CA ALA A 78 6.26 -11.36 -3.88
C ALA A 78 5.61 -12.72 -4.18
N GLY A 79 4.36 -12.92 -3.75
CA GLY A 79 3.59 -14.12 -4.02
C GLY A 79 2.16 -14.02 -3.51
N LEU A 80 1.34 -14.98 -3.90
CA LEU A 80 -0.08 -15.04 -3.55
C LEU A 80 -0.42 -16.37 -2.89
N ILE A 81 -1.18 -16.29 -1.79
CA ILE A 81 -1.72 -17.44 -1.07
C ILE A 81 -3.24 -17.33 -1.06
N ILE A 82 -3.93 -18.35 -1.58
CA ILE A 82 -5.39 -18.39 -1.65
C ILE A 82 -5.94 -19.75 -1.22
N ARG A 83 -7.22 -19.76 -0.83
CA ARG A 83 -7.93 -21.00 -0.51
C ARG A 83 -8.28 -21.77 -1.77
N ASP A 84 -8.91 -21.11 -2.72
CA ASP A 84 -9.46 -21.72 -3.92
C ASP A 84 -9.36 -20.79 -5.13
N LEU A 85 -8.96 -21.34 -6.27
CA LEU A 85 -8.99 -20.68 -7.56
C LEU A 85 -10.15 -21.25 -8.37
N PRO A 86 -11.20 -20.47 -8.68
CA PRO A 86 -12.33 -20.94 -9.48
C PRO A 86 -11.92 -21.42 -10.87
N LEU A 87 -12.56 -22.48 -11.35
CA LEU A 87 -12.34 -23.01 -12.71
C LEU A 87 -12.76 -22.04 -13.81
N LEU A 88 -13.77 -21.22 -13.51
CA LEU A 88 -14.32 -20.21 -14.42
C LEU A 88 -14.36 -18.86 -13.74
N HIS A 89 -14.04 -17.82 -14.47
CA HIS A 89 -14.28 -16.44 -14.06
C HIS A 89 -15.45 -15.86 -14.86
N SER A 90 -16.17 -14.91 -14.27
CA SER A 90 -17.30 -14.25 -14.93
C SER A 90 -17.44 -12.81 -14.44
N ASN A 91 -17.07 -11.89 -15.29
CA ASN A 91 -17.30 -10.45 -15.14
C ASN A 91 -17.26 -9.79 -16.50
N PHE A 92 -18.11 -8.79 -16.76
CA PHE A 92 -18.17 -8.09 -18.05
C PHE A 92 -16.88 -7.32 -18.39
N ARG A 93 -16.03 -7.02 -17.40
CA ARG A 93 -14.72 -6.35 -17.57
C ARG A 93 -13.55 -7.34 -17.65
N ALA A 94 -13.79 -8.64 -17.46
CA ALA A 94 -12.71 -9.64 -17.46
C ALA A 94 -12.05 -9.76 -18.84
N GLY A 95 -10.74 -9.58 -18.90
CA GLY A 95 -9.91 -9.78 -20.08
C GLY A 95 -9.17 -11.11 -20.08
N GLU A 96 -8.79 -11.62 -18.90
CA GLU A 96 -8.08 -12.89 -18.72
C GLU A 96 -8.38 -13.52 -17.35
N SER A 97 -7.99 -14.79 -17.17
CA SER A 97 -8.08 -15.46 -15.87
C SER A 97 -7.00 -14.97 -14.90
N LEU A 98 -7.24 -15.10 -13.59
CA LEU A 98 -6.20 -14.81 -12.59
C LEU A 98 -4.98 -15.74 -12.78
N HIS A 99 -5.17 -17.01 -13.18
CA HIS A 99 -4.06 -17.92 -13.47
C HIS A 99 -3.14 -17.37 -14.57
N ASP A 100 -3.72 -17.02 -15.72
CA ASP A 100 -2.94 -16.49 -16.86
C ASP A 100 -2.25 -15.17 -16.50
N TYR A 101 -2.94 -14.32 -15.75
CA TYR A 101 -2.38 -13.06 -15.22
C TYR A 101 -1.15 -13.33 -14.35
N LEU A 102 -1.22 -14.25 -13.38
CA LEU A 102 -0.10 -14.60 -12.49
C LEU A 102 1.08 -15.21 -13.26
N VAL A 103 0.80 -16.10 -14.23
CA VAL A 103 1.85 -16.69 -15.07
C VAL A 103 2.55 -15.65 -15.93
N ARG A 104 1.79 -14.77 -16.58
CA ARG A 104 2.32 -13.67 -17.42
C ARG A 104 3.19 -12.70 -16.61
N ASN A 105 2.79 -12.40 -15.37
CA ASN A 105 3.54 -11.53 -14.47
C ASN A 105 4.60 -12.27 -13.62
N GLN A 106 4.87 -13.56 -13.92
CA GLN A 106 5.85 -14.38 -13.20
C GLN A 106 5.63 -14.42 -11.67
N THR A 107 4.38 -14.35 -11.23
CA THR A 107 4.01 -14.34 -9.82
C THR A 107 3.75 -15.76 -9.32
N VAL A 108 4.53 -16.19 -8.33
CA VAL A 108 4.37 -17.50 -7.69
C VAL A 108 3.13 -17.48 -6.79
N ALA A 109 2.28 -18.49 -6.91
CA ALA A 109 1.05 -18.58 -6.13
C ALA A 109 0.73 -20.02 -5.71
N ILE A 110 0.17 -20.16 -4.50
CA ILE A 110 -0.26 -21.44 -3.93
C ILE A 110 -1.74 -21.39 -3.57
N ALA A 111 -2.46 -22.43 -3.91
CA ALA A 111 -3.86 -22.65 -3.53
C ALA A 111 -4.06 -24.01 -2.83
N ASN A 112 -5.31 -24.29 -2.42
CA ASN A 112 -5.71 -25.52 -1.72
C ASN A 112 -5.04 -25.70 -0.37
N ILE A 113 -4.71 -24.62 0.32
CA ILE A 113 -4.22 -24.66 1.71
C ILE A 113 -5.31 -24.19 2.67
N ASP A 114 -5.13 -24.48 3.96
CA ASP A 114 -5.98 -23.95 5.02
C ASP A 114 -5.59 -22.50 5.35
N THR A 115 -6.13 -21.54 4.59
CA THR A 115 -5.90 -20.10 4.79
C THR A 115 -6.46 -19.60 6.12
N ARG A 116 -7.49 -20.25 6.68
CA ARG A 116 -8.02 -19.90 8.01
C ARG A 116 -7.02 -20.25 9.11
N ARG A 117 -6.41 -21.43 9.06
CA ARG A 117 -5.32 -21.83 9.99
C ARG A 117 -4.13 -20.89 9.84
N LEU A 118 -3.72 -20.56 8.62
CA LEU A 118 -2.64 -19.62 8.35
C LEU A 118 -2.95 -18.22 8.94
N THR A 119 -4.14 -17.69 8.69
CA THR A 119 -4.57 -16.38 9.22
C THR A 119 -4.58 -16.36 10.74
N ASN A 120 -5.07 -17.41 11.41
CA ASN A 120 -5.05 -17.51 12.87
C ASN A 120 -3.62 -17.53 13.40
N LEU A 121 -2.70 -18.26 12.74
CA LEU A 121 -1.29 -18.30 13.11
C LEU A 121 -0.65 -16.91 13.02
N LEU A 122 -0.89 -16.18 11.93
CA LEU A 122 -0.38 -14.81 11.74
C LEU A 122 -1.01 -13.82 12.73
N ARG A 123 -2.27 -14.03 13.14
CA ARG A 123 -2.91 -13.22 14.20
C ARG A 123 -2.35 -13.49 15.60
N GLU A 124 -1.86 -14.68 15.87
CA GLU A 124 -1.29 -15.04 17.17
C GLU A 124 0.17 -14.64 17.29
N LYS A 125 0.95 -14.92 16.24
CA LYS A 125 2.42 -14.76 16.25
C LYS A 125 2.92 -13.48 15.59
N GLY A 126 2.10 -12.82 14.79
CA GLY A 126 2.48 -11.69 13.94
C GLY A 126 2.85 -12.13 12.53
N SER A 127 3.04 -11.14 11.65
CA SER A 127 3.60 -11.35 10.31
C SER A 127 5.02 -11.88 10.42
N GLN A 128 5.40 -12.83 9.56
CA GLN A 128 6.70 -13.48 9.62
C GLN A 128 7.20 -13.85 8.22
N GLY A 129 8.50 -14.07 8.10
CA GLY A 129 9.10 -14.57 6.86
C GLY A 129 8.49 -15.89 6.43
N GLY A 130 8.33 -16.07 5.11
CA GLY A 130 7.89 -17.34 4.53
C GLY A 130 8.40 -17.51 3.11
N ALA A 131 8.28 -18.73 2.58
CA ALA A 131 8.64 -19.03 1.20
C ALA A 131 7.62 -19.97 0.57
N ILE A 132 7.31 -19.72 -0.70
CA ILE A 132 6.51 -20.62 -1.55
C ILE A 132 7.46 -21.25 -2.56
N LEU A 133 7.42 -22.58 -2.66
CA LEU A 133 8.17 -23.37 -3.64
C LEU A 133 7.18 -24.22 -4.44
N THR A 134 7.43 -24.37 -5.75
CA THR A 134 6.59 -25.18 -6.62
C THR A 134 7.37 -26.29 -7.29
N GLY A 135 6.68 -27.39 -7.62
CA GLY A 135 7.24 -28.56 -8.31
C GLY A 135 7.82 -29.63 -7.37
N GLU A 136 8.34 -30.68 -7.97
CA GLU A 136 8.82 -31.88 -7.24
C GLU A 136 10.08 -31.62 -6.38
N ASN A 137 10.84 -30.57 -6.69
CA ASN A 137 12.04 -30.17 -5.96
C ASN A 137 11.76 -29.19 -4.79
N ALA A 138 10.50 -28.99 -4.44
CA ALA A 138 10.10 -28.16 -3.31
C ALA A 138 10.40 -28.87 -2.00
N THR A 139 11.42 -28.42 -1.26
CA THR A 139 11.80 -29.00 0.05
C THR A 139 11.73 -27.96 1.17
N ILE A 140 11.55 -28.43 2.40
CA ILE A 140 11.48 -27.58 3.58
C ILE A 140 12.83 -26.86 3.80
N GLU A 141 13.95 -27.59 3.58
CA GLU A 141 15.30 -27.08 3.78
C GLU A 141 15.55 -25.89 2.84
N LYS A 142 15.20 -26.03 1.56
CA LYS A 142 15.33 -24.92 0.57
C LYS A 142 14.43 -23.74 0.91
N ALA A 143 13.23 -23.98 1.44
CA ALA A 143 12.36 -22.90 1.90
C ALA A 143 12.99 -22.15 3.09
N GLN A 144 13.59 -22.86 4.06
CA GLN A 144 14.27 -22.27 5.20
C GLN A 144 15.48 -21.42 4.79
N GLU A 145 16.26 -21.85 3.78
CA GLU A 145 17.35 -21.06 3.19
C GLU A 145 16.84 -19.73 2.65
N LEU A 146 15.77 -19.74 1.82
CA LEU A 146 15.15 -18.55 1.27
C LEU A 146 14.59 -17.60 2.33
N ILE A 147 13.99 -18.15 3.38
CA ILE A 147 13.48 -17.37 4.52
C ILE A 147 14.64 -16.70 5.28
N ALA A 148 15.74 -17.41 5.49
CA ALA A 148 16.93 -16.87 6.16
C ALA A 148 17.58 -15.76 5.32
N GLU A 149 17.65 -15.91 4.00
CA GLU A 149 18.14 -14.89 3.05
C GLU A 149 17.24 -13.65 3.03
N PHE A 150 15.92 -13.83 3.06
CA PHE A 150 14.96 -12.71 3.15
C PHE A 150 15.16 -11.88 4.42
N GLY A 151 15.31 -12.54 5.57
CA GLY A 151 15.49 -11.90 6.87
C GLY A 151 14.21 -11.20 7.37
N SER A 152 14.21 -9.87 7.43
CA SER A 152 13.12 -9.06 7.98
C SER A 152 12.83 -7.83 7.11
N MET A 153 11.63 -7.26 7.24
CA MET A 153 11.28 -5.95 6.65
C MET A 153 11.95 -4.77 7.39
N VAL A 154 12.33 -4.97 8.67
CA VAL A 154 12.99 -3.92 9.46
C VAL A 154 14.33 -3.52 8.84
N GLY A 155 14.55 -2.24 8.69
CA GLY A 155 15.75 -1.67 8.09
C GLY A 155 15.82 -1.71 6.55
N LYS A 156 14.77 -2.21 5.88
CA LYS A 156 14.73 -2.23 4.41
C LYS A 156 14.12 -0.94 3.85
N ASP A 157 14.90 -0.20 3.06
CA ASP A 157 14.43 0.90 2.24
C ASP A 157 13.91 0.32 0.91
N LEU A 158 12.62 0.00 0.87
CA LEU A 158 11.97 -0.51 -0.33
C LEU A 158 11.36 0.61 -1.19
N ALA A 159 11.20 1.82 -0.66
CA ALA A 159 10.71 2.97 -1.42
C ALA A 159 11.61 3.27 -2.63
N LYS A 160 12.93 3.10 -2.50
CA LYS A 160 13.88 3.21 -3.62
C LYS A 160 13.69 2.14 -4.71
N GLU A 161 13.26 0.94 -4.32
CA GLU A 161 13.10 -0.18 -5.26
C GLU A 161 11.85 -0.02 -6.13
N VAL A 162 10.80 0.62 -5.60
CA VAL A 162 9.50 0.74 -6.26
C VAL A 162 9.25 2.10 -6.92
N SER A 163 10.03 3.10 -6.56
CA SER A 163 9.92 4.46 -7.08
C SER A 163 10.17 4.54 -8.58
N CYS A 164 9.56 5.52 -9.24
CA CYS A 164 9.84 5.83 -10.63
C CYS A 164 11.32 6.24 -10.82
N ALA A 165 11.89 5.88 -11.98
CA ALA A 165 13.25 6.24 -12.32
C ALA A 165 13.39 7.70 -12.79
N GLU A 166 12.33 8.25 -13.39
CA GLU A 166 12.28 9.58 -13.96
C GLU A 166 11.00 10.31 -13.59
N THR A 167 11.08 11.63 -13.51
CA THR A 167 9.93 12.49 -13.28
C THR A 167 8.93 12.39 -14.45
N TYR A 168 7.64 12.33 -14.14
CA TYR A 168 6.57 12.32 -15.14
C TYR A 168 5.37 13.15 -14.71
N GLU A 169 4.55 13.54 -15.69
CA GLU A 169 3.31 14.29 -15.46
C GLU A 169 2.10 13.34 -15.44
N TRP A 170 1.08 13.70 -14.61
CA TRP A 170 -0.17 12.96 -14.51
C TRP A 170 -1.37 13.90 -14.43
N ILE A 171 -2.38 13.65 -15.29
CA ILE A 171 -3.62 14.44 -15.35
C ILE A 171 -4.87 13.56 -15.46
N GLU A 172 -4.72 12.24 -15.60
CA GLU A 172 -5.84 11.32 -15.71
C GLU A 172 -6.62 11.23 -14.39
N GLY A 173 -7.95 11.42 -14.48
CA GLY A 173 -8.87 11.34 -13.36
C GLY A 173 -9.44 9.95 -13.12
N GLU A 174 -10.45 9.87 -12.25
CA GLU A 174 -11.08 8.62 -11.84
C GLU A 174 -11.81 7.93 -13.00
N TRP A 175 -11.85 6.60 -12.95
CA TRP A 175 -12.60 5.78 -13.89
C TRP A 175 -14.10 5.88 -13.64
N ALA A 176 -14.90 5.91 -14.71
CA ALA A 176 -16.34 5.86 -14.63
C ALA A 176 -16.91 4.86 -15.64
N LEU A 177 -17.95 4.14 -15.21
CA LEU A 177 -18.60 3.14 -16.04
C LEU A 177 -19.18 3.77 -17.33
N GLY A 178 -18.76 3.23 -18.48
CA GLY A 178 -19.18 3.73 -19.80
C GLY A 178 -18.42 4.95 -20.32
N GLU A 179 -17.60 5.59 -19.50
CA GLU A 179 -16.77 6.76 -19.86
C GLU A 179 -15.28 6.42 -19.91
N GLY A 180 -14.83 5.42 -19.12
CA GLY A 180 -13.43 5.14 -18.89
C GLY A 180 -12.78 6.14 -17.91
N PHE A 181 -11.48 6.43 -18.10
CA PHE A 181 -10.77 7.41 -17.27
C PHE A 181 -11.07 8.84 -17.71
N ARG A 182 -11.48 9.68 -16.76
CA ARG A 182 -11.85 11.09 -16.98
C ARG A 182 -10.62 11.96 -17.22
N GLN A 183 -10.84 13.09 -17.89
CA GLN A 183 -9.83 14.13 -18.17
C GLN A 183 -10.31 15.46 -17.56
N PRO A 184 -10.15 15.68 -16.25
CA PRO A 184 -10.61 16.90 -15.60
C PRO A 184 -9.73 18.10 -15.91
N GLU A 185 -10.24 19.32 -15.67
CA GLU A 185 -9.41 20.52 -15.62
C GLU A 185 -8.54 20.49 -14.35
N THR A 186 -7.25 20.81 -14.48
CA THR A 186 -6.26 20.68 -13.41
C THR A 186 -5.52 22.00 -13.15
N PRO A 187 -6.19 23.01 -12.52
CA PRO A 187 -5.62 24.35 -12.29
C PRO A 187 -4.56 24.40 -11.18
N TYR A 188 -4.45 23.35 -10.36
CA TYR A 188 -3.49 23.31 -9.24
C TYR A 188 -2.30 22.43 -9.57
N HIS A 189 -1.09 22.96 -9.39
CA HIS A 189 0.15 22.18 -9.56
C HIS A 189 0.55 21.51 -8.24
N VAL A 190 0.56 20.19 -8.23
CA VAL A 190 0.99 19.39 -7.08
C VAL A 190 2.22 18.57 -7.47
N VAL A 191 3.27 18.62 -6.66
CA VAL A 191 4.41 17.69 -6.79
C VAL A 191 4.18 16.51 -5.85
N ALA A 192 4.16 15.31 -6.42
CA ALA A 192 3.95 14.06 -5.71
C ALA A 192 5.24 13.25 -5.66
N TYR A 193 5.73 12.92 -4.46
CA TYR A 193 6.80 11.95 -4.30
C TYR A 193 6.29 10.54 -4.53
N ASP A 194 6.99 9.80 -5.37
CA ASP A 194 6.73 8.39 -5.63
C ASP A 194 7.59 7.51 -4.70
N PHE A 195 7.03 7.14 -3.56
CA PHE A 195 7.59 6.11 -2.68
C PHE A 195 7.01 4.71 -2.96
N GLY A 196 6.27 4.56 -4.04
CA GLY A 196 5.44 3.42 -4.41
C GLY A 196 3.97 3.83 -4.54
N VAL A 197 3.72 4.91 -5.28
CA VAL A 197 2.41 5.52 -5.41
C VAL A 197 1.42 4.59 -6.12
N LYS A 198 0.24 4.41 -5.53
CA LYS A 198 -0.90 3.78 -6.19
C LYS A 198 -1.50 4.74 -7.21
N THR A 199 -1.78 4.21 -8.40
CA THR A 199 -2.33 5.00 -9.51
C THR A 199 -3.64 5.68 -9.12
N ASN A 200 -4.49 5.03 -8.31
CA ASN A 200 -5.76 5.63 -7.90
C ASN A 200 -5.59 6.88 -7.04
N ILE A 201 -4.51 7.01 -6.28
CA ILE A 201 -4.19 8.26 -5.57
C ILE A 201 -4.00 9.42 -6.55
N LEU A 202 -3.21 9.18 -7.61
CA LEU A 202 -2.97 10.19 -8.64
C LEU A 202 -4.28 10.59 -9.35
N ARG A 203 -5.14 9.59 -9.65
CA ARG A 203 -6.46 9.80 -10.26
C ARG A 203 -7.38 10.63 -9.36
N MET A 204 -7.42 10.33 -8.07
CA MET A 204 -8.25 11.08 -7.11
C MET A 204 -7.80 12.52 -6.93
N LEU A 205 -6.49 12.78 -6.95
CA LEU A 205 -5.93 14.15 -6.94
C LEU A 205 -6.26 14.87 -8.24
N ALA A 206 -6.05 14.23 -9.40
CA ALA A 206 -6.35 14.83 -10.70
C ALA A 206 -7.85 15.14 -10.84
N GLN A 207 -8.74 14.23 -10.42
CA GLN A 207 -10.19 14.43 -10.42
C GLN A 207 -10.62 15.69 -9.63
N ARG A 208 -9.82 16.10 -8.64
CA ARG A 208 -10.05 17.29 -7.82
C ARG A 208 -9.30 18.53 -8.31
N GLY A 209 -8.80 18.49 -9.53
CA GLY A 209 -8.19 19.63 -10.20
C GLY A 209 -6.67 19.75 -10.01
N CYS A 210 -5.97 18.68 -9.63
CA CYS A 210 -4.52 18.70 -9.47
C CYS A 210 -3.82 18.15 -10.74
N ARG A 211 -2.96 18.97 -11.38
CA ARG A 211 -1.93 18.48 -12.29
C ARG A 211 -0.74 18.05 -11.48
N LEU A 212 -0.33 16.80 -11.65
CA LEU A 212 0.72 16.22 -10.83
C LEU A 212 2.03 16.13 -11.61
N THR A 213 3.11 16.61 -10.99
CA THR A 213 4.48 16.25 -11.36
C THR A 213 4.94 15.20 -10.35
N VAL A 214 5.02 13.95 -10.80
CA VAL A 214 5.45 12.82 -9.98
C VAL A 214 6.95 12.70 -10.04
N VAL A 215 7.61 12.75 -8.89
CA VAL A 215 9.07 12.76 -8.77
C VAL A 215 9.60 11.52 -8.06
N PRO A 216 10.83 11.04 -8.39
CA PRO A 216 11.47 9.94 -7.69
C PRO A 216 11.60 10.17 -6.18
N ALA A 217 11.61 9.08 -5.41
CA ALA A 217 11.70 9.10 -3.95
C ALA A 217 12.86 9.93 -3.40
N GLN A 218 13.99 9.94 -4.09
CA GLN A 218 15.22 10.62 -3.66
C GLN A 218 15.36 12.07 -4.18
N THR A 219 14.31 12.63 -4.80
CA THR A 219 14.33 14.02 -5.28
C THR A 219 14.52 14.97 -4.10
N SER A 220 15.43 15.92 -4.22
CA SER A 220 15.69 16.86 -3.13
C SER A 220 14.51 17.82 -2.91
N ALA A 221 14.33 18.29 -1.67
CA ALA A 221 13.33 19.31 -1.37
C ALA A 221 13.56 20.60 -2.17
N ALA A 222 14.80 20.95 -2.45
CA ALA A 222 15.15 22.15 -3.22
C ALA A 222 14.66 22.02 -4.69
N ASP A 223 14.84 20.86 -5.31
CA ASP A 223 14.36 20.61 -6.67
C ASP A 223 12.82 20.63 -6.73
N VAL A 224 12.15 20.05 -5.73
CA VAL A 224 10.69 20.10 -5.64
C VAL A 224 10.18 21.53 -5.47
N LEU A 225 10.78 22.32 -4.60
CA LEU A 225 10.39 23.72 -4.38
C LEU A 225 10.70 24.60 -5.61
N ALA A 226 11.75 24.27 -6.39
CA ALA A 226 12.06 24.96 -7.64
C ALA A 226 10.98 24.79 -8.72
N LEU A 227 10.19 23.71 -8.67
CA LEU A 227 9.02 23.50 -9.52
C LEU A 227 7.83 24.44 -9.15
N ASN A 228 7.95 25.18 -8.06
CA ASN A 228 6.93 26.09 -7.55
C ASN A 228 5.53 25.46 -7.42
N PRO A 229 5.36 24.34 -6.70
CA PRO A 229 4.06 23.68 -6.54
C PRO A 229 3.08 24.50 -5.70
N ASP A 230 1.79 24.33 -5.95
CA ASP A 230 0.71 24.83 -5.10
C ASP A 230 0.53 23.95 -3.84
N GLY A 231 0.86 22.65 -3.95
CA GLY A 231 0.85 21.66 -2.86
C GLY A 231 1.83 20.52 -3.09
N ILE A 232 2.13 19.78 -2.04
CA ILE A 232 3.07 18.65 -2.06
C ILE A 232 2.35 17.41 -1.53
N PHE A 233 2.53 16.30 -2.22
CA PHE A 233 1.95 15.02 -1.82
C PHE A 233 3.06 14.00 -1.54
N LEU A 234 2.97 13.31 -0.39
CA LEU A 234 3.87 12.23 0.00
C LEU A 234 3.12 10.91 -0.08
N SER A 235 3.48 10.05 -1.03
CA SER A 235 2.72 8.85 -1.33
C SER A 235 2.85 7.74 -0.28
N ASN A 236 1.99 6.73 -0.43
CA ASN A 236 2.17 5.41 0.17
C ASN A 236 3.46 4.74 -0.35
N GLY A 237 3.85 3.65 0.29
CA GLY A 237 5.00 2.85 -0.13
C GLY A 237 5.36 1.74 0.85
N PRO A 238 6.24 0.81 0.44
CA PRO A 238 6.71 -0.31 1.24
C PRO A 238 7.92 0.03 2.11
N GLY A 239 8.23 -0.87 3.03
CA GLY A 239 9.48 -0.87 3.78
C GLY A 239 9.40 -0.22 5.15
N ASP A 240 10.59 0.00 5.72
CA ASP A 240 10.75 0.65 7.02
C ASP A 240 10.94 2.16 6.81
N PRO A 241 10.04 3.02 7.35
CA PRO A 241 10.16 4.46 7.18
C PRO A 241 11.45 5.04 7.75
N GLN A 242 12.05 4.41 8.78
CA GLN A 242 13.32 4.85 9.37
C GLN A 242 14.52 4.65 8.45
N ALA A 243 14.40 3.76 7.45
CA ALA A 243 15.46 3.54 6.47
C ALA A 243 15.46 4.58 5.34
N CYS A 244 14.45 5.46 5.27
CA CYS A 244 14.28 6.49 4.25
C CYS A 244 14.79 7.86 4.74
N ASP A 245 16.03 7.95 5.21
CA ASP A 245 16.64 9.16 5.77
C ASP A 245 16.53 10.38 4.84
N TYR A 246 16.84 10.20 3.56
CA TYR A 246 16.71 11.22 2.52
C TYR A 246 15.28 11.80 2.43
N ALA A 247 14.26 10.94 2.57
CA ALA A 247 12.86 11.38 2.51
C ALA A 247 12.43 12.10 3.78
N ILE A 248 12.96 11.70 4.94
CA ILE A 248 12.73 12.39 6.22
C ILE A 248 13.33 13.80 6.16
N GLU A 249 14.58 13.97 5.72
CA GLU A 249 15.27 15.26 5.58
C GLU A 249 14.55 16.17 4.56
N ALA A 250 14.15 15.62 3.41
CA ALA A 250 13.37 16.36 2.42
C ALA A 250 12.03 16.83 3.03
N THR A 251 11.31 15.95 3.73
CA THR A 251 10.03 16.26 4.36
C THR A 251 10.17 17.37 5.41
N GLN A 252 11.23 17.38 6.22
CA GLN A 252 11.52 18.47 7.17
C GLN A 252 11.60 19.83 6.47
N THR A 253 12.39 19.87 5.38
CA THR A 253 12.57 21.10 4.58
C THR A 253 11.27 21.54 3.93
N LEU A 254 10.47 20.61 3.40
CA LEU A 254 9.18 20.89 2.78
C LEU A 254 8.16 21.41 3.80
N ILE A 255 8.10 20.85 5.00
CA ILE A 255 7.27 21.35 6.11
C ILE A 255 7.67 22.79 6.48
N ALA A 256 8.97 23.09 6.49
CA ALA A 256 9.46 24.44 6.78
C ALA A 256 9.03 25.48 5.72
N SER A 257 8.81 25.07 4.48
CA SER A 257 8.40 25.96 3.37
C SER A 257 7.00 26.57 3.54
N GLY A 258 6.14 26.00 4.40
CA GLY A 258 4.76 26.45 4.60
C GLY A 258 3.78 26.08 3.48
N LYS A 259 4.20 25.30 2.51
CA LYS A 259 3.31 24.76 1.45
C LYS A 259 2.33 23.75 2.04
N PRO A 260 1.10 23.60 1.47
CA PRO A 260 0.20 22.50 1.83
C PRO A 260 0.84 21.15 1.56
N ILE A 261 0.80 20.26 2.56
CA ILE A 261 1.33 18.89 2.43
C ILE A 261 0.27 17.89 2.90
N PHE A 262 0.07 16.86 2.08
CA PHE A 262 -0.72 15.69 2.44
C PHE A 262 0.12 14.42 2.30
N GLY A 263 0.14 13.57 3.33
CA GLY A 263 0.86 12.29 3.34
C GLY A 263 -0.05 11.09 3.59
N ILE A 264 0.13 10.02 2.81
CA ILE A 264 -0.62 8.76 2.94
C ILE A 264 0.33 7.61 3.30
N CYS A 265 -0.04 6.80 4.29
CA CYS A 265 0.63 5.56 4.71
C CYS A 265 2.13 5.79 4.99
N LEU A 266 3.05 5.44 4.10
CA LEU A 266 4.48 5.77 4.27
C LEU A 266 4.69 7.28 4.38
N GLY A 267 4.01 8.10 3.58
CA GLY A 267 4.05 9.56 3.67
C GLY A 267 3.59 10.08 5.03
N HIS A 268 2.60 9.45 5.68
CA HIS A 268 2.20 9.75 7.05
C HIS A 268 3.33 9.45 8.05
N GLN A 269 4.00 8.31 7.90
CA GLN A 269 5.10 7.89 8.77
C GLN A 269 6.32 8.81 8.61
N LEU A 270 6.62 9.22 7.37
CA LEU A 270 7.70 10.18 7.08
C LEU A 270 7.42 11.56 7.67
N ILE A 271 6.16 12.06 7.61
CA ILE A 271 5.77 13.29 8.29
C ILE A 271 5.95 13.14 9.82
N GLY A 272 5.51 12.01 10.40
CA GLY A 272 5.72 11.72 11.81
C GLY A 272 7.19 11.79 12.22
N LEU A 273 8.09 11.14 11.47
CA LEU A 273 9.54 11.19 11.71
C LEU A 273 10.12 12.57 11.50
N ALA A 274 9.70 13.30 10.46
CA ALA A 274 10.18 14.64 10.14
C ALA A 274 9.86 15.67 11.23
N ILE A 275 8.75 15.50 11.95
CA ILE A 275 8.39 16.39 13.08
C ILE A 275 8.99 15.93 14.43
N GLY A 276 9.78 14.83 14.43
CA GLY A 276 10.49 14.34 15.61
C GLY A 276 9.78 13.23 16.39
N ALA A 277 8.64 12.72 15.91
CA ALA A 277 8.02 11.52 16.44
C ALA A 277 8.84 10.27 16.07
N LYS A 278 8.51 9.14 16.69
CA LYS A 278 9.11 7.82 16.39
C LYS A 278 8.13 6.92 15.68
N THR A 279 8.65 5.93 14.96
CA THR A 279 7.85 4.83 14.43
C THR A 279 8.22 3.52 15.11
N LEU A 280 7.28 2.59 15.11
CA LEU A 280 7.45 1.25 15.66
C LEU A 280 6.97 0.20 14.67
N LYS A 281 7.64 -0.97 14.63
CA LYS A 281 7.13 -2.15 13.92
C LYS A 281 5.96 -2.70 14.72
N MET A 282 4.82 -2.83 14.09
CA MET A 282 3.63 -3.40 14.71
C MET A 282 3.78 -4.91 14.88
N ARG A 283 3.33 -5.44 16.01
CA ARG A 283 3.24 -6.90 16.21
C ARG A 283 2.22 -7.52 15.23
N PHE A 284 1.10 -6.84 15.07
CA PHE A 284 0.05 -7.22 14.14
C PHE A 284 -0.12 -6.07 13.14
N SER A 285 0.28 -6.34 11.92
CA SER A 285 0.12 -5.36 10.83
C SER A 285 -1.36 -5.20 10.49
N HIS A 286 -1.72 -4.03 9.99
CA HIS A 286 -3.08 -3.78 9.51
C HIS A 286 -3.14 -4.01 7.99
N HIS A 287 -3.89 -5.03 7.58
CA HIS A 287 -4.14 -5.33 6.17
C HIS A 287 -5.61 -5.73 5.97
N GLY A 288 -6.34 -4.92 5.22
CA GLY A 288 -7.75 -5.18 4.94
C GLY A 288 -8.52 -3.92 4.59
N ALA A 289 -9.74 -4.11 4.14
CA ALA A 289 -10.64 -3.05 3.68
C ALA A 289 -11.86 -2.85 4.61
N ASN A 290 -11.73 -3.19 5.88
CA ASN A 290 -12.82 -3.17 6.86
C ASN A 290 -12.38 -2.64 8.23
N HIS A 291 -11.36 -1.80 8.28
CA HIS A 291 -10.84 -1.26 9.54
C HIS A 291 -11.62 -0.02 9.99
N PRO A 292 -12.30 -0.06 11.15
CA PRO A 292 -13.01 1.10 11.68
C PRO A 292 -12.02 2.08 12.30
N VAL A 293 -12.13 3.33 11.88
CA VAL A 293 -11.32 4.45 12.36
C VAL A 293 -12.26 5.56 12.83
N GLN A 294 -11.98 6.14 13.98
CA GLN A 294 -12.72 7.29 14.49
C GLN A 294 -12.04 8.59 14.02
N ASP A 295 -12.80 9.43 13.33
CA ASP A 295 -12.48 10.83 13.11
C ASP A 295 -12.77 11.60 14.41
N LEU A 296 -11.76 12.15 15.03
CA LEU A 296 -11.86 12.82 16.34
C LEU A 296 -12.49 14.20 16.24
N ASP A 297 -12.45 14.84 15.08
CA ASP A 297 -13.06 16.17 14.88
C ASP A 297 -14.58 16.07 14.73
N SER A 298 -15.06 15.11 13.95
CA SER A 298 -16.50 14.91 13.74
C SER A 298 -17.14 13.89 14.69
N GLY A 299 -16.32 13.08 15.37
CA GLY A 299 -16.76 11.95 16.19
C GLY A 299 -17.29 10.75 15.38
N LYS A 300 -17.31 10.81 14.05
CA LYS A 300 -17.79 9.76 13.17
C LYS A 300 -16.83 8.56 13.13
N VAL A 301 -17.39 7.39 12.92
CA VAL A 301 -16.64 6.18 12.59
C VAL A 301 -16.70 5.99 11.09
N VAL A 302 -15.55 5.85 10.48
CA VAL A 302 -15.34 5.59 9.05
C VAL A 302 -14.70 4.23 8.85
N ILE A 303 -15.04 3.54 7.79
CA ILE A 303 -14.41 2.27 7.44
C ILE A 303 -13.29 2.53 6.43
N THR A 304 -12.11 1.96 6.68
CA THR A 304 -10.91 2.28 5.92
C THR A 304 -10.22 1.05 5.36
N SER A 305 -9.52 1.25 4.26
CA SER A 305 -8.51 0.31 3.75
C SER A 305 -7.18 0.56 4.45
N GLN A 306 -6.52 -0.51 4.89
CA GLN A 306 -5.25 -0.46 5.62
C GLN A 306 -4.25 -1.43 5.01
N ASN A 307 -3.00 -1.00 4.88
CA ASN A 307 -1.89 -1.84 4.42
C ASN A 307 -0.57 -1.33 5.00
N HIS A 308 -0.31 -1.59 6.28
CA HIS A 308 0.94 -1.15 6.91
C HIS A 308 1.36 -2.06 8.05
N GLY A 309 2.68 -2.22 8.20
CA GLY A 309 3.32 -2.97 9.29
C GLY A 309 4.09 -2.09 10.28
N PHE A 310 4.11 -0.77 10.03
CA PHE A 310 4.69 0.24 10.93
C PHE A 310 3.63 1.27 11.30
N ALA A 311 3.78 1.90 12.44
CA ALA A 311 2.90 2.98 12.91
C ALA A 311 3.72 4.07 13.60
N VAL A 312 3.20 5.30 13.60
CA VAL A 312 3.76 6.40 14.39
C VAL A 312 3.38 6.20 15.86
N ASP A 313 4.36 6.32 16.74
CA ASP A 313 4.17 6.23 18.19
C ASP A 313 3.55 7.54 18.71
N VAL A 314 2.29 7.47 19.12
CA VAL A 314 1.49 8.61 19.57
C VAL A 314 2.11 9.31 20.78
N ASP A 315 2.80 8.57 21.67
CA ASP A 315 3.40 9.13 22.89
C ASP A 315 4.64 9.98 22.59
N THR A 316 5.13 9.96 21.36
CA THR A 316 6.30 10.74 20.91
C THR A 316 5.94 11.98 20.07
N LEU A 317 4.64 12.25 19.87
CA LEU A 317 4.21 13.41 19.08
C LEU A 317 4.63 14.72 19.74
N PRO A 318 5.16 15.71 18.98
CA PRO A 318 5.47 17.04 19.50
C PRO A 318 4.19 17.84 19.75
N ALA A 319 4.31 18.89 20.59
CA ALA A 319 3.17 19.70 21.03
C ALA A 319 2.43 20.47 19.90
N ASN A 320 3.08 20.69 18.75
CA ASN A 320 2.48 21.34 17.59
C ASN A 320 1.79 20.36 16.62
N ALA A 321 1.71 19.09 16.98
CA ALA A 321 0.98 18.07 16.24
C ALA A 321 -0.22 17.57 17.04
N ARG A 322 -1.37 17.42 16.36
CA ARG A 322 -2.57 16.84 16.96
C ARG A 322 -2.97 15.55 16.25
N VAL A 323 -3.54 14.64 17.02
CA VAL A 323 -4.16 13.42 16.47
C VAL A 323 -5.53 13.77 15.90
N THR A 324 -5.79 13.37 14.66
CA THR A 324 -7.08 13.59 13.98
C THR A 324 -7.91 12.33 13.88
N HIS A 325 -7.26 11.17 13.78
CA HIS A 325 -7.92 9.88 13.59
C HIS A 325 -7.29 8.78 14.44
N LYS A 326 -8.10 7.82 14.89
CA LYS A 326 -7.69 6.71 15.76
C LYS A 326 -8.34 5.41 15.35
N SER A 327 -7.58 4.33 15.29
CA SER A 327 -8.09 2.97 15.06
C SER A 327 -8.99 2.53 16.23
N LEU A 328 -10.11 1.91 15.92
CA LEU A 328 -11.00 1.31 16.92
C LEU A 328 -10.65 -0.15 17.23
N PHE A 329 -9.71 -0.77 16.48
CA PHE A 329 -9.27 -2.12 16.78
C PHE A 329 -8.23 -2.16 17.91
N ASP A 330 -7.26 -1.26 17.89
CA ASP A 330 -6.11 -1.31 18.80
C ASP A 330 -5.67 0.08 19.29
N HIS A 331 -6.43 1.10 18.95
CA HIS A 331 -6.18 2.49 19.33
C HIS A 331 -4.91 3.12 18.77
N THR A 332 -4.29 2.52 17.77
CA THR A 332 -3.15 3.12 17.07
C THR A 332 -3.54 4.43 16.38
N LEU A 333 -2.55 5.31 16.27
CA LEU A 333 -2.69 6.60 15.60
C LEU A 333 -2.92 6.39 14.10
N GLN A 334 -3.94 7.07 13.55
CA GLN A 334 -4.32 6.94 12.15
C GLN A 334 -4.27 8.27 11.38
N GLY A 335 -4.15 9.39 12.05
CA GLY A 335 -4.05 10.69 11.37
C GLY A 335 -3.40 11.76 12.25
N ILE A 336 -2.59 12.61 11.63
CA ILE A 336 -1.91 13.73 12.26
C ILE A 336 -2.20 15.00 11.46
N GLU A 337 -2.29 16.14 12.16
CA GLU A 337 -2.33 17.48 11.59
C GLU A 337 -1.42 18.40 12.40
N LEU A 338 -0.66 19.25 11.71
CA LEU A 338 0.11 20.30 12.35
C LEU A 338 -0.78 21.53 12.66
N ILE A 339 -0.65 22.10 13.87
CA ILE A 339 -1.50 23.20 14.33
C ILE A 339 -1.11 24.51 13.64
N ASP A 340 0.16 24.67 13.34
CA ASP A 340 0.77 25.91 12.84
C ASP A 340 1.05 25.91 11.33
N LYS A 341 0.74 24.81 10.63
CA LYS A 341 1.07 24.63 9.20
C LYS A 341 -0.02 23.84 8.48
N PRO A 342 -0.21 24.07 7.17
CA PRO A 342 -1.19 23.35 6.36
C PRO A 342 -0.70 21.94 6.00
N VAL A 343 -0.32 21.16 6.99
CA VAL A 343 0.25 19.81 6.86
C VAL A 343 -0.62 18.82 7.61
N PHE A 344 -1.08 17.79 6.93
CA PHE A 344 -1.80 16.68 7.55
C PHE A 344 -1.50 15.38 6.84
N CYS A 345 -1.79 14.27 7.51
CA CYS A 345 -1.53 12.95 6.94
C CYS A 345 -2.45 11.89 7.53
N PHE A 346 -2.56 10.76 6.83
CA PHE A 346 -3.41 9.64 7.18
C PHE A 346 -2.70 8.31 6.99
N GLN A 347 -2.78 7.41 7.98
CA GLN A 347 -2.09 6.11 7.94
C GLN A 347 -2.73 5.11 7.00
N GLY A 348 -4.06 5.12 6.90
CA GLY A 348 -4.81 4.26 5.99
C GLY A 348 -4.78 4.78 4.55
N HIS A 349 -5.55 4.13 3.69
CA HIS A 349 -5.63 4.38 2.26
C HIS A 349 -6.96 5.03 1.87
N PRO A 350 -7.06 6.37 1.83
CA PRO A 350 -8.29 7.08 1.49
C PRO A 350 -8.69 6.92 0.01
N GLU A 351 -7.76 6.48 -0.83
CA GLU A 351 -7.99 6.15 -2.23
C GLU A 351 -8.70 4.80 -2.41
N ALA A 352 -8.82 4.00 -1.36
CA ALA A 352 -9.33 2.63 -1.44
C ALA A 352 -8.52 1.75 -2.43
N SER A 353 -9.17 1.12 -3.40
CA SER A 353 -8.57 0.28 -4.44
C SER A 353 -7.62 -0.82 -3.91
N PRO A 354 -8.19 -1.85 -3.21
CA PRO A 354 -9.62 -2.01 -2.92
C PRO A 354 -10.05 -1.33 -1.62
N GLY A 355 -11.37 -1.20 -1.45
CA GLY A 355 -11.95 -0.86 -0.16
C GLY A 355 -13.01 0.24 -0.20
N PRO A 356 -13.50 0.64 0.98
CA PRO A 356 -14.46 1.71 1.14
C PRO A 356 -13.84 3.08 0.89
N GLN A 357 -14.68 4.04 0.47
CA GLN A 357 -14.28 5.40 0.13
C GLN A 357 -14.67 6.43 1.19
N ASP A 358 -14.97 5.98 2.41
CA ASP A 358 -15.48 6.83 3.50
C ASP A 358 -14.57 8.01 3.83
N VAL A 359 -13.26 7.86 3.63
CA VAL A 359 -12.25 8.88 3.96
C VAL A 359 -11.74 9.65 2.72
N GLY A 360 -12.41 9.52 1.57
CA GLY A 360 -12.08 10.25 0.34
C GLY A 360 -12.09 11.79 0.49
N TYR A 361 -12.83 12.33 1.49
CA TYR A 361 -12.86 13.75 1.83
C TYR A 361 -11.49 14.34 2.21
N LEU A 362 -10.51 13.50 2.56
CA LEU A 362 -9.15 13.97 2.86
C LEU A 362 -8.45 14.56 1.63
N PHE A 363 -8.78 14.07 0.43
CA PHE A 363 -8.31 14.68 -0.82
C PHE A 363 -8.94 16.07 -1.03
N ASP A 364 -10.23 16.24 -0.68
CA ASP A 364 -10.93 17.54 -0.76
C ASP A 364 -10.30 18.53 0.22
N LYS A 365 -10.02 18.10 1.47
CA LYS A 365 -9.31 18.89 2.47
C LYS A 365 -7.94 19.39 1.97
N PHE A 366 -7.19 18.54 1.25
CA PHE A 366 -5.89 18.94 0.69
C PHE A 366 -6.04 20.06 -0.36
N VAL A 367 -7.01 19.90 -1.28
CA VAL A 367 -7.29 20.93 -2.29
C VAL A 367 -7.80 22.22 -1.65
N ASP A 368 -8.60 22.14 -0.60
CA ASP A 368 -9.08 23.33 0.13
C ASP A 368 -7.94 24.08 0.84
N ASN A 369 -6.95 23.35 1.38
CA ASN A 369 -5.73 23.95 1.90
C ASN A 369 -4.92 24.69 0.81
N ILE A 370 -4.85 24.11 -0.40
CA ILE A 370 -4.20 24.75 -1.57
C ILE A 370 -4.94 26.04 -1.94
N LYS A 371 -6.27 26.00 -2.05
CA LYS A 371 -7.10 27.17 -2.36
C LYS A 371 -6.92 28.29 -1.32
N ALA A 372 -6.92 27.95 -0.04
CA ALA A 372 -6.79 28.92 1.05
C ALA A 372 -5.46 29.69 1.03
N ILE A 373 -4.40 29.09 0.49
CA ILE A 373 -3.07 29.74 0.39
C ILE A 373 -2.90 30.47 -0.94
N LYS A 374 -3.49 29.94 -2.01
CA LYS A 374 -3.36 30.54 -3.35
C LYS A 374 -4.22 31.82 -3.52
N GLY A 375 -5.30 31.96 -2.74
CA GLY A 375 -6.20 33.13 -2.72
C GLY A 375 -7.33 32.97 -3.75
#